data_f9e836fc2c73e9016223ff4a631f6700
#
_entry.id   f9e836fc2c73e9016223ff4a631f6700
#
_cell.length_a   1.000
_cell.length_b   1.000
_cell.length_c   1.000
_cell.angle_alpha   90.00
_cell.angle_beta   90.00
_cell.angle_gamma   90.00
#
_symmetry.space_group_name_H-M   'P 1'
#
loop_
_entity.id
_entity.type
_entity.pdbx_description
1 polymer ?
#
loop_
_entity_poly.entity_id
_entity_poly.type
_entity_poly.pdbx_seq_one_letter_code
_entity_poly.pdbx_strand_id
1 'polypeptide(L)'
;MRNLLLIAACISLALSSSIAHAAGGGGGGGGGGGGGGGDNERVVKDADYKAAMVAVKASDWNQVITRMNAYVERNPGDADAWNELGHAYRKTGDLDTAFKDYGKALKIDPKHRDAHEYLGEAYLQAGDLGRAEAELRTLDSLCFLPCEQYSELKAQVRRYKSEHPPLATR
;
A
#
# COMPACT_ATOMS: atom_id res chain seq x y z
N MET A 1 12.27 -58.68 -4.07
CA MET A 1 11.23 -58.96 -3.11
C MET A 1 10.47 -57.63 -2.94
N ARG A 2 9.50 -57.44 -3.78
CA ARG A 2 8.05 -57.66 -3.65
C ARG A 2 7.52 -57.06 -2.36
N ASN A 3 6.87 -55.86 -2.47
CA ASN A 3 5.44 -55.81 -2.19
C ASN A 3 4.83 -54.54 -2.77
N LEU A 4 3.99 -54.82 -3.69
CA LEU A 4 2.92 -54.05 -4.32
C LEU A 4 1.76 -53.95 -3.33
N LEU A 5 1.18 -52.80 -3.09
CA LEU A 5 -0.21 -52.70 -2.58
C LEU A 5 -0.88 -51.46 -3.16
N LEU A 6 -1.76 -51.75 -4.08
CA LEU A 6 -2.83 -50.92 -4.63
C LEU A 6 -3.98 -50.80 -3.60
N ILE A 7 -4.55 -49.65 -3.42
CA ILE A 7 -5.95 -49.42 -3.01
C ILE A 7 -6.32 -48.02 -3.60
N ALA A 8 -7.03 -47.96 -4.69
CA ALA A 8 -8.45 -47.98 -4.93
C ALA A 8 -9.21 -46.75 -4.41
N ALA A 9 -9.61 -45.97 -5.39
CA ALA A 9 -10.70 -45.07 -5.64
C ALA A 9 -11.81 -44.95 -4.55
N CYS A 10 -12.20 -43.68 -4.28
CA CYS A 10 -13.60 -43.33 -4.02
C CYS A 10 -13.90 -41.98 -4.65
N ILE A 11 -14.61 -42.04 -5.76
CA ILE A 11 -15.34 -40.94 -6.40
C ILE A 11 -16.59 -40.73 -5.53
N SER A 12 -16.80 -39.51 -5.04
CA SER A 12 -18.09 -39.07 -4.56
C SER A 12 -18.47 -37.77 -5.21
N LEU A 13 -19.30 -37.89 -6.22
CA LEU A 13 -20.11 -36.82 -6.81
C LEU A 13 -21.17 -36.41 -5.77
N ALA A 14 -21.25 -35.16 -5.41
CA ALA A 14 -22.43 -34.57 -4.79
C ALA A 14 -22.75 -33.24 -5.52
N LEU A 15 -23.74 -33.33 -6.39
CA LEU A 15 -24.54 -32.19 -6.85
C LEU A 15 -25.44 -31.77 -5.69
N SER A 16 -25.58 -30.51 -5.45
CA SER A 16 -26.81 -29.80 -5.03
C SER A 16 -26.48 -28.33 -4.90
N SER A 17 -27.00 -27.57 -5.74
CA SER A 17 -28.27 -26.79 -5.66
C SER A 17 -28.06 -25.35 -5.21
N SER A 18 -28.34 -24.49 -6.18
CA SER A 18 -28.57 -23.06 -6.11
C SER A 18 -29.47 -22.67 -4.92
N ILE A 19 -29.07 -21.65 -4.19
CA ILE A 19 -30.02 -20.71 -3.59
C ILE A 19 -29.50 -19.29 -3.86
N ALA A 20 -30.21 -18.61 -4.72
CA ALA A 20 -30.17 -17.17 -4.84
C ALA A 20 -30.75 -16.55 -3.59
N HIS A 21 -29.99 -15.70 -2.90
CA HIS A 21 -30.57 -14.69 -2.02
C HIS A 21 -30.05 -13.34 -2.43
N ALA A 22 -30.92 -12.62 -3.11
CA ALA A 22 -30.90 -11.18 -3.21
C ALA A 22 -31.39 -10.63 -1.88
N ALA A 23 -30.70 -9.64 -1.37
CA ALA A 23 -31.11 -8.49 -0.56
C ALA A 23 -29.86 -8.04 0.21
N GLY A 24 -29.37 -6.91 -0.10
CA GLY A 24 -29.86 -5.64 0.41
C GLY A 24 -28.87 -5.09 1.40
N GLY A 25 -28.31 -3.93 1.09
CA GLY A 25 -28.16 -2.92 2.09
C GLY A 25 -26.78 -2.68 2.68
N GLY A 26 -26.30 -1.49 2.43
CA GLY A 26 -25.65 -0.68 3.44
C GLY A 26 -24.12 -0.80 3.43
N GLY A 27 -23.46 0.17 2.92
CA GLY A 27 -23.27 1.41 3.59
C GLY A 27 -21.92 1.46 4.24
N GLY A 28 -21.20 2.49 3.99
CA GLY A 28 -20.04 2.94 4.72
C GLY A 28 -18.81 2.82 3.81
N GLY A 29 -18.42 3.85 3.15
CA GLY A 29 -18.23 5.19 3.63
C GLY A 29 -16.84 5.25 4.21
N GLY A 30 -15.93 5.74 3.52
CA GLY A 30 -14.63 6.14 3.93
C GLY A 30 -14.13 7.06 2.86
N GLY A 31 -14.72 8.23 2.84
CA GLY A 31 -14.27 9.36 2.11
C GLY A 31 -13.03 9.91 2.77
N GLY A 32 -11.95 9.91 2.09
CA GLY A 32 -10.84 10.78 2.34
C GLY A 32 -10.89 11.90 1.33
N GLY A 33 -11.70 12.91 1.54
CA GLY A 33 -11.67 14.14 0.78
C GLY A 33 -10.44 14.94 1.15
N GLY A 34 -9.49 15.04 0.26
CA GLY A 34 -8.45 16.04 0.29
C GLY A 34 -8.65 16.97 -0.88
N GLY A 35 -9.36 18.10 -0.68
CA GLY A 35 -9.48 19.16 -1.65
C GLY A 35 -8.15 19.88 -1.81
N GLY A 36 -7.65 19.93 -3.02
CA GLY A 36 -6.63 20.85 -3.46
C GLY A 36 -7.01 21.27 -4.87
N GLY A 37 -7.47 22.52 -5.04
CA GLY A 37 -7.88 23.07 -6.30
C GLY A 37 -6.70 23.24 -7.26
N GLY A 38 -6.84 22.67 -8.39
CA GLY A 38 -6.14 22.89 -9.63
C GLY A 38 -6.97 22.19 -10.65
N ASP A 39 -7.16 22.78 -11.84
CA ASP A 39 -7.94 22.21 -12.93
C ASP A 39 -7.38 20.85 -13.36
N ASN A 40 -7.54 19.87 -12.49
CA ASN A 40 -7.16 18.49 -12.74
C ASN A 40 -8.30 17.86 -13.49
N GLU A 41 -8.09 17.68 -14.80
CA GLU A 41 -8.76 16.64 -15.55
C GLU A 41 -8.86 15.40 -14.65
N ARG A 42 -10.10 15.04 -14.30
CA ARG A 42 -10.34 13.96 -13.31
C ARG A 42 -9.74 12.67 -13.83
N VAL A 43 -8.60 12.28 -13.27
CA VAL A 43 -7.91 11.06 -13.65
C VAL A 43 -8.88 9.87 -13.49
N VAL A 44 -9.23 9.25 -14.61
CA VAL A 44 -10.15 8.12 -14.61
C VAL A 44 -9.38 6.87 -14.24
N LYS A 45 -9.64 6.34 -13.06
CA LYS A 45 -9.07 5.08 -12.59
C LYS A 45 -9.56 3.93 -13.49
N ASP A 46 -8.72 3.47 -14.40
CA ASP A 46 -9.02 2.45 -15.42
C ASP A 46 -9.01 1.00 -14.88
N ALA A 47 -9.09 0.02 -15.79
CA ALA A 47 -9.12 -1.39 -15.42
C ALA A 47 -7.82 -1.86 -14.75
N ASP A 48 -6.65 -1.33 -15.16
CA ASP A 48 -5.37 -1.70 -14.54
C ASP A 48 -5.27 -1.16 -13.12
N TYR A 49 -5.68 0.10 -12.86
CA TYR A 49 -5.75 0.62 -11.50
C TYR A 49 -6.66 -0.23 -10.61
N LYS A 50 -7.87 -0.54 -11.09
CA LYS A 50 -8.83 -1.36 -10.33
C LYS A 50 -8.28 -2.75 -10.04
N ALA A 51 -7.64 -3.39 -11.03
CA ALA A 51 -7.01 -4.70 -10.85
C ALA A 51 -5.85 -4.64 -9.85
N ALA A 52 -5.03 -3.58 -9.89
CA ALA A 52 -3.98 -3.36 -8.91
C ALA A 52 -4.53 -3.22 -7.50
N MET A 53 -5.62 -2.46 -7.30
CA MET A 53 -6.25 -2.31 -5.97
C MET A 53 -6.86 -3.62 -5.43
N VAL A 54 -7.31 -4.52 -6.32
CA VAL A 54 -7.68 -5.88 -5.92
C VAL A 54 -6.44 -6.67 -5.46
N ALA A 55 -5.34 -6.55 -6.19
CA ALA A 55 -4.07 -7.19 -5.85
C ALA A 55 -3.48 -6.65 -4.53
N VAL A 56 -3.60 -5.34 -4.23
CA VAL A 56 -3.24 -4.75 -2.92
C VAL A 56 -3.97 -5.46 -1.79
N LYS A 57 -5.30 -5.63 -1.91
CA LYS A 57 -6.09 -6.33 -0.88
C LYS A 57 -5.69 -7.79 -0.70
N ALA A 58 -5.18 -8.42 -1.77
CA ALA A 58 -4.67 -9.79 -1.75
C ALA A 58 -3.20 -9.86 -1.33
N SER A 59 -2.53 -8.73 -1.11
CA SER A 59 -1.08 -8.63 -0.87
C SER A 59 -0.22 -9.24 -2.00
N ASP A 60 -0.76 -9.28 -3.22
CA ASP A 60 -0.04 -9.72 -4.43
C ASP A 60 0.74 -8.54 -5.03
N TRP A 61 1.88 -8.24 -4.39
CA TRP A 61 2.70 -7.08 -4.73
C TRP A 61 3.27 -7.12 -6.16
N ASN A 62 3.54 -8.31 -6.69
CA ASN A 62 4.01 -8.46 -8.07
C ASN A 62 2.92 -8.07 -9.07
N GLN A 63 1.68 -8.44 -8.80
CA GLN A 63 0.55 -8.03 -9.63
C GLN A 63 0.27 -6.53 -9.50
N VAL A 64 0.42 -5.95 -8.29
CA VAL A 64 0.34 -4.49 -8.09
C VAL A 64 1.36 -3.79 -8.97
N ILE A 65 2.64 -4.20 -8.91
CA ILE A 65 3.73 -3.63 -9.70
C ILE A 65 3.40 -3.70 -11.20
N THR A 66 2.97 -4.88 -11.68
CA THR A 66 2.65 -5.09 -13.10
C THR A 66 1.54 -4.16 -13.57
N ARG A 67 0.44 -4.08 -12.82
CA ARG A 67 -0.75 -3.30 -13.20
C ARG A 67 -0.53 -1.80 -13.02
N MET A 68 0.11 -1.38 -11.92
CA MET A 68 0.38 0.04 -11.68
C MET A 68 1.41 0.61 -12.65
N ASN A 69 2.45 -0.16 -13.06
CA ASN A 69 3.36 0.31 -14.11
C ASN A 69 2.60 0.60 -15.41
N ALA A 70 1.76 -0.33 -15.88
CA ALA A 70 0.94 -0.11 -17.07
C ALA A 70 0.00 1.10 -16.92
N TYR A 71 -0.51 1.35 -15.71
CA TYR A 71 -1.40 2.48 -15.43
C TYR A 71 -0.65 3.82 -15.45
N VAL A 72 0.49 3.94 -14.75
CA VAL A 72 1.22 5.21 -14.64
C VAL A 72 1.89 5.64 -15.95
N GLU A 73 2.16 4.71 -16.88
CA GLU A 73 2.60 5.03 -18.24
C GLU A 73 1.56 5.89 -18.98
N ARG A 74 0.27 5.62 -18.77
CA ARG A 74 -0.84 6.35 -19.38
C ARG A 74 -1.31 7.53 -18.53
N ASN A 75 -1.09 7.48 -17.23
CA ASN A 75 -1.58 8.44 -16.24
C ASN A 75 -0.44 8.91 -15.31
N PRO A 76 0.63 9.53 -15.86
CA PRO A 76 1.80 9.90 -15.08
C PRO A 76 1.55 10.99 -14.02
N GLY A 77 0.41 11.68 -14.08
CA GLY A 77 -0.01 12.70 -13.13
C GLY A 77 -0.81 12.19 -11.93
N ASP A 78 -1.01 10.88 -11.79
CA ASP A 78 -1.75 10.31 -10.67
C ASP A 78 -0.84 10.01 -9.48
N ALA A 79 -0.86 10.86 -8.46
CA ALA A 79 -0.04 10.72 -7.25
C ALA A 79 -0.38 9.44 -6.46
N ASP A 80 -1.68 9.07 -6.36
CA ASP A 80 -2.09 7.85 -5.69
C ASP A 80 -1.45 6.61 -6.33
N ALA A 81 -1.41 6.57 -7.67
CA ALA A 81 -0.85 5.43 -8.38
C ALA A 81 0.66 5.28 -8.17
N TRP A 82 1.40 6.40 -8.17
CA TRP A 82 2.83 6.39 -7.83
C TRP A 82 3.07 5.99 -6.38
N ASN A 83 2.20 6.41 -5.45
CA ASN A 83 2.25 5.98 -4.05
C ASN A 83 2.05 4.47 -3.92
N GLU A 84 1.02 3.90 -4.56
CA GLU A 84 0.75 2.46 -4.54
C GLU A 84 1.89 1.64 -5.17
N LEU A 85 2.50 2.16 -6.24
CA LEU A 85 3.66 1.53 -6.87
C LEU A 85 4.86 1.52 -5.93
N GLY A 86 5.16 2.66 -5.30
CA GLY A 86 6.20 2.76 -4.26
C GLY A 86 5.95 1.81 -3.09
N HIS A 87 4.68 1.71 -2.64
CA HIS A 87 4.29 0.77 -1.59
C HIS A 87 4.57 -0.69 -2.00
N ALA A 88 4.21 -1.09 -3.21
CA ALA A 88 4.45 -2.44 -3.70
C ALA A 88 5.95 -2.76 -3.80
N TYR A 89 6.77 -1.84 -4.33
CA TYR A 89 8.23 -2.02 -4.36
C TYR A 89 8.83 -2.09 -2.96
N ARG A 90 8.37 -1.28 -2.00
CA ARG A 90 8.79 -1.40 -0.61
C ARG A 90 8.45 -2.77 -0.02
N LYS A 91 7.24 -3.30 -0.29
CA LYS A 91 6.80 -4.63 0.18
C LYS A 91 7.59 -5.77 -0.45
N THR A 92 8.10 -5.61 -1.67
CA THR A 92 9.00 -6.58 -2.31
C THR A 92 10.48 -6.39 -1.96
N GLY A 93 10.83 -5.33 -1.21
CA GLY A 93 12.18 -5.05 -0.76
C GLY A 93 13.01 -4.19 -1.70
N ASP A 94 12.49 -3.77 -2.84
CA ASP A 94 13.16 -2.82 -3.75
C ASP A 94 12.97 -1.37 -3.26
N LEU A 95 13.74 -1.01 -2.23
CA LEU A 95 13.65 0.31 -1.62
C LEU A 95 14.11 1.43 -2.55
N ASP A 96 15.07 1.16 -3.44
CA ASP A 96 15.58 2.18 -4.37
C ASP A 96 14.50 2.63 -5.35
N THR A 97 13.71 1.70 -5.87
CA THR A 97 12.58 2.01 -6.74
C THR A 97 11.43 2.62 -5.94
N ALA A 98 11.15 2.12 -4.74
CA ALA A 98 10.13 2.68 -3.86
C ALA A 98 10.38 4.16 -3.55
N PHE A 99 11.61 4.56 -3.20
CA PHE A 99 11.97 5.97 -2.97
C PHE A 99 11.73 6.86 -4.18
N LYS A 100 12.03 6.37 -5.38
CA LYS A 100 11.79 7.12 -6.64
C LYS A 100 10.30 7.34 -6.86
N ASP A 101 9.48 6.31 -6.62
CA ASP A 101 8.05 6.38 -6.89
C ASP A 101 7.30 7.21 -5.85
N TYR A 102 7.65 7.11 -4.55
CA TYR A 102 7.16 8.05 -3.54
C TYR A 102 7.59 9.50 -3.85
N GLY A 103 8.83 9.69 -4.34
CA GLY A 103 9.29 10.99 -4.79
C GLY A 103 8.48 11.57 -5.94
N LYS A 104 8.00 10.74 -6.88
CA LYS A 104 7.08 11.16 -7.95
C LYS A 104 5.71 11.52 -7.39
N ALA A 105 5.15 10.69 -6.50
CA ALA A 105 3.88 10.97 -5.84
C ALA A 105 3.92 12.33 -5.12
N LEU A 106 4.94 12.59 -4.32
CA LEU A 106 5.10 13.83 -3.57
C LEU A 106 5.47 15.05 -4.45
N LYS A 107 6.05 14.82 -5.62
CA LYS A 107 6.25 15.90 -6.60
C LYS A 107 4.92 16.34 -7.23
N ILE A 108 3.99 15.42 -7.42
CA ILE A 108 2.65 15.68 -7.97
C ILE A 108 1.76 16.28 -6.88
N ASP A 109 1.70 15.64 -5.73
CA ASP A 109 0.97 16.11 -4.54
C ASP A 109 1.87 16.19 -3.31
N PRO A 110 2.45 17.36 -3.00
CA PRO A 110 3.30 17.55 -1.82
C PRO A 110 2.59 17.37 -0.47
N LYS A 111 1.26 17.19 -0.47
CA LYS A 111 0.45 16.99 0.73
C LYS A 111 -0.12 15.58 0.83
N HIS A 112 0.32 14.67 -0.01
CA HIS A 112 -0.13 13.29 -0.06
C HIS A 112 0.28 12.55 1.22
N ARG A 113 -0.62 12.46 2.18
CA ARG A 113 -0.33 11.93 3.52
C ARG A 113 0.14 10.48 3.52
N ASP A 114 -0.51 9.61 2.72
CA ASP A 114 -0.11 8.21 2.62
C ASP A 114 1.32 8.06 2.05
N ALA A 115 1.69 8.92 1.09
CA ALA A 115 3.04 8.90 0.54
C ALA A 115 4.11 9.34 1.57
N HIS A 116 3.81 10.32 2.42
CA HIS A 116 4.70 10.70 3.52
C HIS A 116 4.82 9.59 4.57
N GLU A 117 3.72 8.93 4.91
CA GLU A 117 3.71 7.80 5.83
C GLU A 117 4.58 6.66 5.29
N TYR A 118 4.27 6.18 4.08
CA TYR A 118 4.96 5.02 3.49
C TYR A 118 6.43 5.30 3.16
N LEU A 119 6.76 6.54 2.79
CA LEU A 119 8.14 6.99 2.64
C LEU A 119 8.88 6.96 3.98
N GLY A 120 8.24 7.41 5.06
CA GLY A 120 8.77 7.33 6.42
C GLY A 120 9.04 5.88 6.84
N GLU A 121 8.11 4.96 6.56
CA GLU A 121 8.31 3.53 6.80
C GLU A 121 9.45 2.94 5.94
N ALA A 122 9.57 3.37 4.67
CA ALA A 122 10.67 2.95 3.81
C ALA A 122 12.03 3.40 4.37
N TYR A 123 12.10 4.61 4.93
CA TYR A 123 13.31 5.09 5.60
C TYR A 123 13.64 4.27 6.85
N LEU A 124 12.65 3.88 7.66
CA LEU A 124 12.88 2.96 8.80
C LEU A 124 13.42 1.61 8.32
N GLN A 125 12.86 1.07 7.25
CA GLN A 125 13.31 -0.18 6.66
C GLN A 125 14.75 -0.08 6.11
N ALA A 126 15.16 1.10 5.62
CA ALA A 126 16.52 1.40 5.19
C ALA A 126 17.48 1.75 6.36
N GLY A 127 17.00 1.80 7.59
CA GLY A 127 17.81 2.17 8.76
C GLY A 127 17.99 3.68 8.94
N ASP A 128 17.27 4.53 8.20
CA ASP A 128 17.38 5.98 8.26
C ASP A 128 16.29 6.60 9.15
N LEU A 129 16.53 6.51 10.45
CA LEU A 129 15.63 7.10 11.44
C LEU A 129 15.46 8.62 11.25
N GLY A 130 16.54 9.32 10.86
CA GLY A 130 16.51 10.79 10.74
C GLY A 130 15.53 11.25 9.65
N ARG A 131 15.54 10.60 8.48
CA ARG A 131 14.59 10.90 7.41
C ARG A 131 13.16 10.45 7.76
N ALA A 132 12.99 9.30 8.41
CA ALA A 132 11.68 8.87 8.89
C ALA A 132 11.04 9.88 9.86
N GLU A 133 11.82 10.45 10.78
CA GLU A 133 11.36 11.51 11.68
C GLU A 133 11.05 12.81 10.94
N ALA A 134 11.73 13.11 9.83
CA ALA A 134 11.39 14.24 9.00
C ALA A 134 10.00 14.08 8.36
N GLU A 135 9.69 12.90 7.82
CA GLU A 135 8.36 12.60 7.29
C GLU A 135 7.28 12.68 8.38
N LEU A 136 7.58 12.19 9.59
CA LEU A 136 6.65 12.31 10.71
C LEU A 136 6.37 13.78 11.08
N ARG A 137 7.36 14.66 11.05
CA ARG A 137 7.15 16.11 11.26
C ARG A 137 6.32 16.74 10.15
N THR A 138 6.52 16.30 8.91
CA THR A 138 5.71 16.75 7.77
C THR A 138 4.24 16.36 8.00
N LEU A 139 3.97 15.12 8.37
CA LEU A 139 2.61 14.67 8.69
C LEU A 139 1.98 15.43 9.86
N ASP A 140 2.76 15.74 10.91
CA ASP A 140 2.29 16.56 12.04
C ASP A 140 1.81 17.94 11.56
N SER A 141 2.52 18.54 10.59
CA SER A 141 2.15 19.82 10.01
C SER A 141 0.96 19.76 9.05
N LEU A 142 0.75 18.62 8.38
CA LEU A 142 -0.35 18.42 7.42
C LEU A 142 -1.67 18.06 8.10
N CYS A 143 -1.63 17.55 9.33
CA CYS A 143 -2.79 17.08 10.06
C CYS A 143 -3.19 18.09 11.14
N PHE A 144 -4.32 18.75 10.97
CA PHE A 144 -4.85 19.68 12.00
C PHE A 144 -5.21 18.97 13.31
N LEU A 145 -5.68 17.72 13.23
CA LEU A 145 -5.82 16.76 14.32
C LEU A 145 -4.99 15.53 13.98
N PRO A 146 -4.55 14.72 14.94
CA PRO A 146 -3.81 13.51 14.64
C PRO A 146 -4.57 12.67 13.61
N CYS A 147 -4.01 12.54 12.41
CA CYS A 147 -4.53 11.68 11.37
C CYS A 147 -3.94 10.26 11.52
N GLU A 148 -4.54 9.31 10.82
CA GLU A 148 -4.14 7.90 10.84
C GLU A 148 -2.66 7.77 10.45
N GLN A 149 -2.24 8.37 9.34
CA GLN A 149 -0.89 8.32 8.81
C GLN A 149 0.16 8.82 9.81
N TYR A 150 -0.12 9.94 10.50
CA TYR A 150 0.75 10.43 11.56
C TYR A 150 0.85 9.44 12.71
N SER A 151 -0.29 8.91 13.15
CA SER A 151 -0.36 8.00 14.29
C SER A 151 0.38 6.69 14.03
N GLU A 152 0.24 6.17 12.80
CA GLU A 152 0.89 4.94 12.36
C GLU A 152 2.40 5.11 12.24
N LEU A 153 2.87 6.12 11.51
CA LEU A 153 4.31 6.38 11.39
C LEU A 153 4.95 6.67 12.74
N LYS A 154 4.25 7.41 13.63
CA LYS A 154 4.73 7.66 14.99
C LYS A 154 4.91 6.38 15.80
N ALA A 155 3.99 5.43 15.67
CA ALA A 155 4.11 4.13 16.31
C ALA A 155 5.32 3.33 15.78
N GLN A 156 5.52 3.35 14.45
CA GLN A 156 6.65 2.68 13.81
C GLN A 156 8.00 3.29 14.23
N VAL A 157 8.11 4.63 14.28
CA VAL A 157 9.31 5.33 14.75
C VAL A 157 9.62 4.97 16.22
N ARG A 158 8.60 4.92 17.07
CA ARG A 158 8.78 4.52 18.48
C ARG A 158 9.29 3.08 18.59
N ARG A 159 8.70 2.16 17.85
CA ARG A 159 9.13 0.75 17.83
C ARG A 159 10.56 0.64 17.36
N TYR A 160 10.92 1.28 16.25
CA TYR A 160 12.28 1.29 15.72
C TYR A 160 13.30 1.77 16.76
N LYS A 161 13.02 2.88 17.48
CA LYS A 161 13.90 3.39 18.54
C LYS A 161 14.07 2.41 19.71
N SER A 162 13.04 1.68 20.06
CA SER A 162 13.11 0.68 21.12
C SER A 162 13.95 -0.55 20.74
N GLU A 163 13.92 -0.92 19.45
CA GLU A 163 14.68 -2.03 18.89
C GLU A 163 16.14 -1.65 18.59
N HIS A 164 16.43 -0.34 18.38
CA HIS A 164 17.74 0.20 18.03
C HIS A 164 18.16 1.31 19.01
N PRO A 165 18.38 0.99 20.30
CA PRO A 165 18.79 2.01 21.27
C PRO A 165 20.16 2.58 20.89
N PRO A 166 20.40 3.90 21.12
CA PRO A 166 21.70 4.49 20.90
C PRO A 166 22.74 3.78 21.76
N LEU A 167 23.93 3.56 21.20
CA LEU A 167 25.04 3.00 21.97
C LEU A 167 25.29 3.89 23.18
N ALA A 168 25.29 3.31 24.39
CA ALA A 168 25.62 4.04 25.59
C ALA A 168 27.04 4.63 25.43
N THR A 169 27.14 5.94 25.29
CA THR A 169 28.44 6.64 25.35
C THR A 169 28.99 6.46 26.75
N ARG A 170 30.05 5.65 26.86
CA ARG A 170 30.85 5.54 28.09
C ARG A 170 31.80 6.71 28.20
#